data_553af4598e02119d486c5c022d449ab3
#
_entry.id   553af4598e02119d486c5c022d449ab3
#
_cell.length_a   1.000
_cell.length_b   1.000
_cell.length_c   1.000
_cell.angle_alpha   90.00
_cell.angle_beta   90.00
_cell.angle_gamma   90.00
#
_symmetry.space_group_name_H-M   'P 1'
#
loop_
_entity.id
_entity.type
_entity.pdbx_description
1 polymer ?
#
loop_
_entity_poly.entity_id
_entity_poly.type
_entity_poly.pdbx_seq_one_letter_code
_entity_poly.pdbx_strand_id
1 'polypeptide(L)'
;MKKKVNNVNGCGSKLKIIPLGGLEQIGMNITAFEYEDSIIVVDCGLAFPADDMLGIDLVIPDVTYLKDNFDKVKGFVITHGHEDLIGALPYVLKELNVPIYATRLTMGIIENKLKEHNLMKTTKRKVVKFGQSINLGQFRIEFIRTNHSIVDAAALAIYSPAGCIVHTGDFKVDYTPVFGDAIDLQRFAEIGRKGVLALMCDSTNAERPGFTASERTVGKTFDTLFEDHKKSRIFVATFASNVDRVQQIINTAYKFGRKVVVEGRSMVNIIETAQNLGCISIPENTLIDIDKLKNYPDEQQVIITTGSQGESMAALSRMASNMHKKLTIGAGDTVIFSSSPIPGNEKAVTRVINELLRKGADVIFQDTHVSGHACQEEIKLIYSLVKPKYSIPVHGEYKHLTAQAKIANSLGIEKENIFILSSGDVLELDENSAKLAGKVPVGGILVDGLGVGDVGNVVLRDRQHLAEDGILIVVMSLDKYTGQLAAGPDIVSRGFVYVKESDELMEEAQGIVDAAINGLIDRGISDWGKLKTTTKDVLGDYVWKKTKRRPMILPIIMEV
;
A
#
# COMPACT_ATOMS: atom_id res chain seq x y z
N MET A 1 36.15 54.93 23.84
CA MET A 1 35.13 54.30 23.01
C MET A 1 35.22 52.77 23.09
N LYS A 2 34.37 52.15 23.92
CA LYS A 2 34.32 50.65 24.05
C LYS A 2 33.38 50.12 22.96
N LYS A 3 33.92 49.36 22.01
CA LYS A 3 33.11 48.61 21.06
C LYS A 3 32.29 47.55 21.81
N LYS A 4 30.98 47.66 21.79
CA LYS A 4 30.07 46.58 22.18
C LYS A 4 30.24 45.46 21.16
N VAL A 5 30.76 44.33 21.61
CA VAL A 5 30.68 43.07 20.88
C VAL A 5 29.24 42.59 21.08
N ASN A 6 28.40 42.72 20.07
CA ASN A 6 27.12 42.04 20.05
C ASN A 6 27.38 40.55 19.87
N ASN A 7 27.30 39.79 20.95
CA ASN A 7 27.10 38.33 20.88
C ASN A 7 25.70 38.09 20.34
N VAL A 8 25.58 37.92 19.03
CA VAL A 8 24.43 37.28 18.43
C VAL A 8 24.60 35.79 18.65
N ASN A 9 24.02 35.26 19.73
CA ASN A 9 23.76 33.83 19.84
C ASN A 9 22.77 33.46 18.74
N GLY A 10 23.26 33.20 17.53
CA GLY A 10 22.50 32.66 16.43
C GLY A 10 22.18 31.19 16.72
N CYS A 11 21.07 30.92 17.40
CA CYS A 11 20.42 29.64 17.26
C CYS A 11 19.88 29.59 15.83
N GLY A 12 20.67 29.06 14.89
CA GLY A 12 20.23 28.85 13.50
C GLY A 12 18.95 28.01 13.50
N SER A 13 18.09 28.26 12.55
CA SER A 13 16.88 27.45 12.35
C SER A 13 17.27 25.99 12.14
N LYS A 14 16.51 25.07 12.71
CA LYS A 14 16.75 23.62 12.61
C LYS A 14 15.93 23.02 11.47
N LEU A 15 16.50 22.03 10.82
CA LEU A 15 15.76 21.18 9.90
C LEU A 15 14.88 20.23 10.71
N LYS A 16 13.61 20.10 10.33
CA LYS A 16 12.71 19.11 10.90
C LYS A 16 12.46 18.01 9.87
N ILE A 17 12.56 16.77 10.31
CA ILE A 17 12.13 15.57 9.57
C ILE A 17 10.90 15.03 10.29
N ILE A 18 9.79 14.90 9.55
CA ILE A 18 8.48 14.57 10.10
C ILE A 18 7.86 13.46 9.25
N PRO A 19 8.08 12.18 9.59
CA PRO A 19 7.36 11.08 8.94
C PRO A 19 5.86 11.18 9.26
N LEU A 20 5.04 11.35 8.26
CA LEU A 20 3.58 11.36 8.40
C LEU A 20 2.97 9.97 8.19
N GLY A 21 3.77 9.01 7.74
CA GLY A 21 3.44 7.61 7.55
C GLY A 21 4.65 6.79 7.11
N GLY A 22 4.47 5.48 6.92
CA GLY A 22 5.49 4.57 6.36
C GLY A 22 6.54 4.07 7.35
N LEU A 23 6.42 4.37 8.63
CA LEU A 23 7.29 3.84 9.67
C LEU A 23 6.52 2.86 10.56
N GLU A 24 7.22 1.81 11.02
CA GLU A 24 6.67 0.69 11.81
C GLU A 24 5.58 -0.11 11.07
N GLN A 25 5.43 0.12 9.76
CA GLN A 25 4.46 -0.53 8.88
C GLN A 25 5.02 -0.64 7.45
N ILE A 26 4.35 -1.42 6.61
CA ILE A 26 4.58 -1.47 5.17
C ILE A 26 3.52 -0.63 4.46
N GLY A 27 3.97 0.27 3.59
CA GLY A 27 3.10 1.18 2.84
C GLY A 27 2.89 2.53 3.51
N MET A 28 2.09 3.38 2.88
CA MET A 28 1.74 4.72 3.33
C MET A 28 2.96 5.64 3.58
N ASN A 29 3.98 5.50 2.72
CA ASN A 29 5.22 6.28 2.88
C ASN A 29 4.99 7.74 2.53
N ILE A 30 5.23 8.63 3.48
CA ILE A 30 5.15 10.08 3.32
C ILE A 30 5.98 10.76 4.42
N THR A 31 6.93 11.61 4.03
CA THR A 31 7.79 12.34 4.97
C THR A 31 7.87 13.82 4.60
N ALA A 32 7.56 14.68 5.55
CA ALA A 32 7.74 16.12 5.41
C ALA A 32 9.12 16.54 5.91
N PHE A 33 9.78 17.42 5.16
CA PHE A 33 11.00 18.12 5.56
C PHE A 33 10.66 19.60 5.68
N GLU A 34 10.81 20.18 6.87
CA GLU A 34 10.53 21.59 7.12
C GLU A 34 11.79 22.34 7.51
N TYR A 35 12.03 23.46 6.85
CA TYR A 35 13.02 24.45 7.24
C TYR A 35 12.43 25.84 7.06
N GLU A 36 12.25 26.56 8.18
CA GLU A 36 11.64 27.90 8.24
C GLU A 36 10.26 27.96 7.56
N ASP A 37 10.16 28.66 6.42
CA ASP A 37 8.95 28.89 5.64
C ASP A 37 8.74 27.88 4.50
N SER A 38 9.51 26.84 4.47
CA SER A 38 9.51 25.88 3.38
C SER A 38 9.31 24.46 3.89
N ILE A 39 8.36 23.76 3.29
CA ILE A 39 8.10 22.33 3.48
C ILE A 39 8.16 21.65 2.12
N ILE A 40 8.93 20.60 2.01
CA ILE A 40 8.84 19.63 0.90
C ILE A 40 8.34 18.30 1.44
N VAL A 41 7.62 17.57 0.62
CA VAL A 41 7.09 16.26 0.98
C VAL A 41 7.70 15.20 0.08
N VAL A 42 8.37 14.22 0.69
CA VAL A 42 8.93 13.08 -0.04
C VAL A 42 7.92 11.95 0.02
N ASP A 43 7.48 11.53 -1.16
CA ASP A 43 6.49 10.50 -1.42
C ASP A 43 5.08 10.82 -0.87
N CYS A 44 4.08 10.05 -1.27
CA CYS A 44 2.69 10.15 -0.82
C CYS A 44 1.96 8.84 -1.14
N GLY A 45 2.29 7.81 -0.39
CA GLY A 45 1.86 6.44 -0.61
C GLY A 45 0.56 6.08 0.09
N LEU A 46 -0.05 4.97 -0.37
CA LEU A 46 -1.15 4.31 0.32
C LEU A 46 -0.66 3.07 1.08
N ALA A 47 -1.50 2.56 1.98
CA ALA A 47 -1.39 1.22 2.53
C ALA A 47 -2.63 0.39 2.15
N PHE A 48 -2.46 -0.93 2.10
CA PHE A 48 -3.59 -1.84 1.98
C PHE A 48 -4.26 -2.04 3.34
N PRO A 49 -5.59 -2.20 3.38
CA PRO A 49 -6.30 -2.41 4.64
C PRO A 49 -5.88 -3.74 5.29
N ALA A 50 -5.90 -3.77 6.62
CA ALA A 50 -5.74 -5.00 7.38
C ALA A 50 -6.99 -5.90 7.25
N ASP A 51 -6.86 -7.20 7.54
CA ASP A 51 -7.93 -8.19 7.38
C ASP A 51 -9.21 -7.87 8.18
N ASP A 52 -9.09 -7.11 9.28
CA ASP A 52 -10.18 -6.68 10.13
C ASP A 52 -10.89 -5.40 9.63
N MET A 53 -10.32 -4.72 8.63
CA MET A 53 -10.91 -3.53 8.02
C MET A 53 -11.90 -3.90 6.91
N LEU A 54 -13.00 -4.57 7.28
CA LEU A 54 -13.98 -5.10 6.34
C LEU A 54 -14.58 -4.01 5.43
N GLY A 55 -14.48 -4.23 4.11
CA GLY A 55 -15.05 -3.35 3.08
C GLY A 55 -14.25 -2.07 2.84
N ILE A 56 -13.03 -1.95 3.38
CA ILE A 56 -12.13 -0.85 3.07
C ILE A 56 -11.29 -1.23 1.85
N ASP A 57 -11.19 -0.32 0.88
CA ASP A 57 -10.41 -0.55 -0.34
C ASP A 57 -8.93 -0.23 -0.14
N LEU A 58 -8.63 0.88 0.57
CA LEU A 58 -7.26 1.35 0.83
C LEU A 58 -7.22 2.33 2.00
N VAL A 59 -6.01 2.58 2.51
CA VAL A 59 -5.75 3.53 3.59
C VAL A 59 -4.77 4.60 3.07
N ILE A 60 -5.09 5.87 3.28
CA ILE A 60 -4.23 7.00 2.92
C ILE A 60 -3.74 7.75 4.16
N PRO A 61 -2.61 8.47 4.10
CA PRO A 61 -2.10 9.20 5.24
C PRO A 61 -2.99 10.39 5.61
N ASP A 62 -3.07 10.67 6.90
CA ASP A 62 -3.57 11.95 7.40
C ASP A 62 -2.55 13.05 7.11
N VAL A 63 -2.96 14.03 6.32
CA VAL A 63 -2.12 15.17 5.92
C VAL A 63 -2.53 16.48 6.60
N THR A 64 -3.21 16.40 7.73
CA THR A 64 -3.67 17.59 8.50
C THR A 64 -2.50 18.53 8.78
N TYR A 65 -1.33 18.03 9.18
CA TYR A 65 -0.14 18.85 9.37
C TYR A 65 0.24 19.68 8.13
N LEU A 66 0.17 19.09 6.94
CA LEU A 66 0.48 19.77 5.68
C LEU A 66 -0.60 20.81 5.30
N LYS A 67 -1.86 20.51 5.60
CA LYS A 67 -2.99 21.42 5.37
C LYS A 67 -2.89 22.64 6.26
N ASP A 68 -2.58 22.47 7.54
CA ASP A 68 -2.39 23.56 8.51
C ASP A 68 -1.18 24.45 8.17
N ASN A 69 -0.22 23.91 7.39
CA ASN A 69 0.97 24.62 6.93
C ASN A 69 1.00 24.81 5.40
N PHE A 70 -0.15 24.88 4.75
CA PHE A 70 -0.29 24.87 3.29
C PHE A 70 0.61 25.90 2.59
N ASP A 71 0.71 27.11 3.09
CA ASP A 71 1.51 28.20 2.50
C ASP A 71 3.00 27.89 2.45
N LYS A 72 3.48 27.02 3.35
CA LYS A 72 4.87 26.56 3.38
C LYS A 72 5.14 25.42 2.42
N VAL A 73 4.13 24.62 2.03
CA VAL A 73 4.32 23.42 1.21
C VAL A 73 4.67 23.79 -0.23
N LYS A 74 5.88 23.41 -0.67
CA LYS A 74 6.41 23.76 -2.00
C LYS A 74 6.17 22.66 -3.04
N GLY A 75 5.90 21.44 -2.65
CA GLY A 75 5.57 20.34 -3.55
C GLY A 75 5.90 18.95 -3.02
N PHE A 76 5.43 17.95 -3.78
CA PHE A 76 5.79 16.54 -3.61
C PHE A 76 6.99 16.19 -4.46
N VAL A 77 7.95 15.48 -3.87
CA VAL A 77 9.15 14.95 -4.53
C VAL A 77 9.10 13.44 -4.44
N ILE A 78 8.91 12.77 -5.56
CA ILE A 78 8.60 11.33 -5.60
C ILE A 78 9.84 10.54 -5.98
N THR A 79 10.15 9.53 -5.17
CA THR A 79 11.30 8.64 -5.37
C THR A 79 11.05 7.65 -6.51
N HIS A 80 9.91 6.98 -6.53
CA HIS A 80 9.53 6.04 -7.59
C HIS A 80 8.02 5.76 -7.63
N GLY A 81 7.58 4.93 -8.58
CA GLY A 81 6.17 4.78 -8.95
C GLY A 81 5.40 3.62 -8.31
N HIS A 82 5.82 3.06 -7.18
CA HIS A 82 5.05 2.05 -6.46
C HIS A 82 3.87 2.68 -5.70
N GLU A 83 2.83 1.88 -5.45
CA GLU A 83 1.58 2.33 -4.81
C GLU A 83 1.80 2.89 -3.40
N ASP A 84 2.69 2.30 -2.65
CA ASP A 84 3.05 2.71 -1.30
C ASP A 84 3.87 4.00 -1.22
N LEU A 85 4.22 4.59 -2.41
CA LEU A 85 4.89 5.90 -2.55
C LEU A 85 4.08 6.93 -3.32
N ILE A 86 3.12 6.51 -4.16
CA ILE A 86 2.34 7.45 -5.00
C ILE A 86 0.82 7.27 -4.89
N GLY A 87 0.38 6.18 -4.27
CA GLY A 87 -1.02 5.77 -4.36
C GLY A 87 -2.00 6.73 -3.69
N ALA A 88 -1.57 7.50 -2.68
CA ALA A 88 -2.43 8.47 -2.02
C ALA A 88 -2.49 9.83 -2.74
N LEU A 89 -1.59 10.12 -3.70
CA LEU A 89 -1.55 11.40 -4.42
C LEU A 89 -2.91 11.86 -4.95
N PRO A 90 -3.74 11.02 -5.62
CA PRO A 90 -5.01 11.48 -6.17
C PRO A 90 -6.02 11.93 -5.12
N TYR A 91 -5.91 11.42 -3.91
CA TYR A 91 -6.77 11.78 -2.78
C TYR A 91 -6.27 13.06 -2.11
N VAL A 92 -4.98 13.10 -1.78
CA VAL A 92 -4.33 14.21 -1.09
C VAL A 92 -4.35 15.49 -1.93
N LEU A 93 -4.12 15.40 -3.25
CA LEU A 93 -4.11 16.55 -4.15
C LEU A 93 -5.46 17.25 -4.31
N LYS A 94 -6.57 16.63 -3.95
CA LYS A 94 -7.88 17.28 -3.91
C LYS A 94 -7.94 18.36 -2.82
N GLU A 95 -7.19 18.18 -1.75
CA GLU A 95 -7.15 19.08 -0.59
C GLU A 95 -5.85 19.90 -0.56
N LEU A 96 -4.74 19.32 -1.03
CA LEU A 96 -3.39 19.90 -1.02
C LEU A 96 -2.82 19.92 -2.44
N ASN A 97 -3.33 20.82 -3.29
CA ASN A 97 -2.93 20.89 -4.70
C ASN A 97 -1.62 21.67 -4.89
N VAL A 98 -0.49 20.97 -4.71
CA VAL A 98 0.86 21.49 -4.91
C VAL A 98 1.57 20.76 -6.05
N PRO A 99 2.67 21.32 -6.62
CA PRO A 99 3.40 20.67 -7.70
C PRO A 99 3.99 19.31 -7.33
N ILE A 100 4.07 18.40 -8.32
CA ILE A 100 4.72 17.09 -8.20
C ILE A 100 6.00 17.10 -9.04
N TYR A 101 7.07 16.53 -8.48
CA TYR A 101 8.37 16.35 -9.11
C TYR A 101 8.75 14.88 -9.07
N ALA A 102 9.00 14.26 -10.22
CA ALA A 102 9.33 12.83 -10.33
C ALA A 102 10.17 12.56 -11.57
N THR A 103 10.78 11.39 -11.64
CA THR A 103 11.42 10.86 -12.84
C THR A 103 10.40 10.53 -13.93
N ARG A 104 10.86 10.21 -15.13
CA ARG A 104 10.01 10.14 -16.32
C ARG A 104 8.95 9.05 -16.26
N LEU A 105 9.33 7.81 -15.92
CA LEU A 105 8.38 6.71 -15.83
C LEU A 105 7.45 6.88 -14.61
N THR A 106 8.00 7.28 -13.47
CA THR A 106 7.24 7.58 -12.26
C THR A 106 6.16 8.62 -12.55
N MET A 107 6.49 9.71 -13.25
CA MET A 107 5.52 10.73 -13.64
C MET A 107 4.44 10.16 -14.58
N GLY A 108 4.82 9.31 -15.53
CA GLY A 108 3.85 8.65 -16.43
C GLY A 108 2.83 7.78 -15.68
N ILE A 109 3.29 7.05 -14.65
CA ILE A 109 2.41 6.25 -13.79
C ILE A 109 1.49 7.16 -12.95
N ILE A 110 2.02 8.24 -12.38
CA ILE A 110 1.23 9.25 -11.65
C ILE A 110 0.17 9.85 -12.57
N GLU A 111 0.50 10.16 -13.83
CA GLU A 111 -0.46 10.72 -14.78
C GLU A 111 -1.63 9.80 -15.07
N ASN A 112 -1.43 8.47 -15.10
CA ASN A 112 -2.53 7.52 -15.24
C ASN A 112 -3.51 7.64 -14.06
N LYS A 113 -3.01 7.72 -12.84
CA LYS A 113 -3.82 7.92 -11.63
C LYS A 113 -4.55 9.26 -11.65
N LEU A 114 -3.86 10.34 -12.03
CA LEU A 114 -4.47 11.66 -12.13
C LEU A 114 -5.58 11.71 -13.18
N LYS A 115 -5.45 10.94 -14.29
CA LYS A 115 -6.52 10.79 -15.31
C LYS A 115 -7.75 10.11 -14.72
N GLU A 116 -7.57 9.01 -13.99
CA GLU A 116 -8.67 8.26 -13.34
C GLU A 116 -9.45 9.14 -12.35
N HIS A 117 -8.76 10.07 -11.67
CA HIS A 117 -9.37 10.99 -10.69
C HIS A 117 -9.70 12.39 -11.25
N ASN A 118 -9.59 12.62 -12.57
CA ASN A 118 -9.86 13.90 -13.25
C ASN A 118 -8.98 15.08 -12.77
N LEU A 119 -7.76 14.81 -12.28
CA LEU A 119 -6.85 15.81 -11.73
C LEU A 119 -5.78 16.31 -12.72
N MET A 120 -5.76 15.79 -13.96
CA MET A 120 -4.73 16.11 -14.96
C MET A 120 -4.64 17.61 -15.30
N LYS A 121 -5.76 18.32 -15.29
CA LYS A 121 -5.81 19.76 -15.67
C LYS A 121 -5.40 20.68 -14.53
N THR A 122 -5.57 20.27 -13.28
CA THR A 122 -5.37 21.11 -12.08
C THR A 122 -3.99 20.91 -11.46
N THR A 123 -3.40 19.73 -11.60
CA THR A 123 -2.12 19.38 -10.95
C THR A 123 -0.93 19.78 -11.80
N LYS A 124 -0.01 20.56 -11.24
CA LYS A 124 1.28 20.91 -11.85
C LYS A 124 2.24 19.75 -11.70
N ARG A 125 2.86 19.33 -12.80
CA ARG A 125 3.78 18.18 -12.89
C ARG A 125 5.09 18.61 -13.54
N LYS A 126 6.21 18.13 -13.01
CA LYS A 126 7.53 18.41 -13.54
C LYS A 126 8.38 17.13 -13.54
N VAL A 127 8.77 16.70 -14.72
CA VAL A 127 9.72 15.60 -14.88
C VAL A 127 11.13 16.09 -14.56
N VAL A 128 11.85 15.33 -13.73
CA VAL A 128 13.23 15.61 -13.33
C VAL A 128 14.12 14.47 -13.83
N LYS A 129 15.32 14.83 -14.31
CA LYS A 129 16.33 13.84 -14.78
C LYS A 129 17.30 13.53 -13.66
N PHE A 130 17.90 12.35 -13.70
CA PHE A 130 19.02 12.01 -12.81
C PHE A 130 20.17 13.00 -12.95
N GLY A 131 20.79 13.36 -11.82
CA GLY A 131 21.82 14.39 -11.72
C GLY A 131 21.28 15.83 -11.78
N GLN A 132 20.00 16.02 -12.09
CA GLN A 132 19.37 17.34 -12.05
C GLN A 132 18.99 17.71 -10.62
N SER A 133 19.23 19.00 -10.26
CA SER A 133 18.71 19.59 -9.02
C SER A 133 17.52 20.50 -9.29
N ILE A 134 16.58 20.52 -8.35
CA ILE A 134 15.45 21.46 -8.30
C ILE A 134 15.53 22.27 -7.02
N ASN A 135 15.04 23.52 -7.07
CA ASN A 135 14.95 24.39 -5.90
C ASN A 135 13.49 24.57 -5.48
N LEU A 136 13.19 24.28 -4.24
CA LEU A 136 11.86 24.36 -3.62
C LEU A 136 11.96 25.11 -2.29
N GLY A 137 11.75 26.43 -2.33
CA GLY A 137 11.99 27.28 -1.17
C GLY A 137 13.43 27.20 -0.70
N GLN A 138 13.64 26.88 0.56
CA GLN A 138 14.98 26.72 1.18
C GLN A 138 15.70 25.42 0.80
N PHE A 139 15.03 24.52 0.06
CA PHE A 139 15.58 23.22 -0.30
C PHE A 139 16.09 23.19 -1.73
N ARG A 140 17.27 22.57 -1.93
CA ARG A 140 17.75 22.12 -3.23
C ARG A 140 17.80 20.60 -3.21
N ILE A 141 17.06 19.96 -4.11
CA ILE A 141 16.92 18.51 -4.16
C ILE A 141 17.55 17.98 -5.45
N GLU A 142 18.45 17.04 -5.34
CA GLU A 142 19.10 16.35 -6.45
C GLU A 142 18.57 14.91 -6.54
N PHE A 143 18.20 14.49 -7.75
CA PHE A 143 17.75 13.12 -8.03
C PHE A 143 18.95 12.27 -8.43
N ILE A 144 19.23 11.21 -7.66
CA ILE A 144 20.35 10.28 -7.86
C ILE A 144 19.78 8.98 -8.38
N ARG A 145 20.38 8.40 -9.42
CA ARG A 145 19.94 7.11 -9.94
C ARG A 145 20.16 6.01 -8.92
N THR A 146 19.12 5.22 -8.68
CA THR A 146 19.20 3.97 -7.95
C THR A 146 18.54 2.84 -8.74
N ASN A 147 18.68 1.59 -8.29
CA ASN A 147 17.99 0.44 -8.85
C ASN A 147 16.97 -0.07 -7.82
N HIS A 148 15.83 -0.47 -8.32
CA HIS A 148 14.77 -1.10 -7.54
C HIS A 148 14.03 -2.12 -8.40
N SER A 149 12.87 -2.61 -7.99
CA SER A 149 11.99 -3.47 -8.81
C SER A 149 11.13 -2.68 -9.81
N ILE A 150 11.37 -1.39 -9.95
CA ILE A 150 10.74 -0.51 -10.94
C ILE A 150 11.81 0.37 -11.59
N VAL A 151 11.68 0.62 -12.88
CA VAL A 151 12.56 1.49 -13.65
C VAL A 151 12.42 2.94 -13.17
N ASP A 152 13.48 3.73 -13.32
CA ASP A 152 13.53 5.15 -12.97
C ASP A 152 13.40 5.46 -11.45
N ALA A 153 13.68 4.51 -10.57
CA ALA A 153 13.77 4.79 -9.14
C ALA A 153 14.91 5.76 -8.81
N ALA A 154 14.66 6.69 -7.89
CA ALA A 154 15.58 7.73 -7.48
C ALA A 154 15.81 7.75 -5.98
N ALA A 155 17.07 7.87 -5.58
CA ALA A 155 17.45 8.41 -4.29
C ALA A 155 17.51 9.95 -4.37
N LEU A 156 17.42 10.61 -3.23
CA LEU A 156 17.39 12.07 -3.15
C LEU A 156 18.51 12.59 -2.25
N ALA A 157 19.27 13.59 -2.75
CA ALA A 157 20.09 14.42 -1.88
C ALA A 157 19.36 15.75 -1.63
N ILE A 158 18.95 15.96 -0.40
CA ILE A 158 18.13 17.09 0.05
C ILE A 158 19.04 18.04 0.80
N TYR A 159 19.37 19.16 0.18
CA TYR A 159 20.22 20.19 0.75
C TYR A 159 19.36 21.30 1.35
N SER A 160 19.65 21.66 2.59
CA SER A 160 19.10 22.81 3.30
C SER A 160 20.23 23.61 3.93
N PRO A 161 19.97 24.82 4.48
CA PRO A 161 20.99 25.55 5.23
C PRO A 161 21.51 24.80 6.47
N ALA A 162 20.73 23.84 7.01
CA ALA A 162 21.16 23.00 8.14
C ALA A 162 22.08 21.84 7.75
N GLY A 163 22.21 21.53 6.44
CA GLY A 163 23.02 20.45 5.94
C GLY A 163 22.35 19.59 4.86
N CYS A 164 23.02 18.52 4.47
CA CYS A 164 22.56 17.57 3.46
C CYS A 164 21.97 16.32 4.08
N ILE A 165 20.74 15.96 3.68
CA ILE A 165 20.12 14.66 3.96
C ILE A 165 20.19 13.81 2.69
N VAL A 166 20.56 12.54 2.83
CA VAL A 166 20.42 11.54 1.76
C VAL A 166 19.24 10.64 2.10
N HIS A 167 18.25 10.56 1.22
CA HIS A 167 17.14 9.62 1.28
C HIS A 167 17.32 8.61 0.16
N THR A 168 17.50 7.33 0.48
CA THR A 168 17.79 6.31 -0.54
C THR A 168 16.62 6.03 -1.48
N GLY A 169 15.36 6.37 -1.06
CA GLY A 169 14.22 5.69 -1.60
C GLY A 169 14.36 4.18 -1.37
N ASP A 170 13.55 3.39 -2.05
CA ASP A 170 13.75 1.95 -2.08
C ASP A 170 14.85 1.62 -3.08
N PHE A 171 15.78 0.75 -2.68
CA PHE A 171 16.94 0.49 -3.52
C PHE A 171 17.51 -0.91 -3.36
N LYS A 172 18.24 -1.33 -4.37
CA LYS A 172 19.23 -2.41 -4.33
C LYS A 172 20.47 -2.00 -5.13
N VAL A 173 21.55 -2.74 -4.97
CA VAL A 173 22.77 -2.55 -5.77
C VAL A 173 22.79 -3.59 -6.89
N ASP A 174 22.27 -3.22 -8.05
CA ASP A 174 22.30 -4.07 -9.24
C ASP A 174 23.35 -3.54 -10.25
N TYR A 175 24.44 -4.26 -10.42
CA TYR A 175 25.51 -3.89 -11.37
C TYR A 175 25.15 -4.23 -12.82
N THR A 176 24.12 -5.03 -13.04
CA THR A 176 23.70 -5.50 -14.36
C THR A 176 22.18 -5.41 -14.52
N PRO A 177 21.58 -4.21 -14.36
CA PRO A 177 20.12 -4.07 -14.47
C PRO A 177 19.65 -4.51 -15.86
N VAL A 178 18.37 -4.82 -15.98
CA VAL A 178 17.74 -5.22 -17.25
C VAL A 178 17.61 -4.01 -18.17
N PHE A 179 17.16 -2.88 -17.63
CA PHE A 179 17.01 -1.62 -18.32
C PHE A 179 17.77 -0.49 -17.61
N GLY A 180 18.31 0.44 -18.38
CA GLY A 180 19.05 1.60 -17.86
C GLY A 180 20.42 1.25 -17.31
N ASP A 181 20.94 2.12 -16.46
CA ASP A 181 22.28 2.01 -15.88
C ASP A 181 22.20 1.55 -14.42
N ALA A 182 23.32 1.03 -13.90
CA ALA A 182 23.48 0.68 -12.50
C ALA A 182 23.32 1.90 -11.59
N ILE A 183 23.04 1.63 -10.29
CA ILE A 183 23.02 2.64 -9.23
C ILE A 183 24.28 3.52 -9.25
N ASP A 184 24.10 4.82 -9.10
CA ASP A 184 25.22 5.79 -9.15
C ASP A 184 25.97 5.86 -7.81
N LEU A 185 26.72 4.79 -7.50
CA LEU A 185 27.53 4.68 -6.28
C LEU A 185 28.60 5.78 -6.21
N GLN A 186 29.12 6.24 -7.37
CA GLN A 186 30.08 7.32 -7.41
C GLN A 186 29.47 8.60 -6.86
N ARG A 187 28.22 8.89 -7.22
CA ARG A 187 27.54 10.10 -6.74
C ARG A 187 27.28 10.06 -5.23
N PHE A 188 26.93 8.92 -4.67
CA PHE A 188 26.82 8.74 -3.22
C PHE A 188 28.16 9.03 -2.52
N ALA A 189 29.28 8.52 -3.05
CA ALA A 189 30.62 8.78 -2.49
C ALA A 189 31.01 10.26 -2.60
N GLU A 190 30.71 10.95 -3.71
CA GLU A 190 30.97 12.37 -3.89
C GLU A 190 30.20 13.23 -2.89
N ILE A 191 28.93 12.89 -2.62
CA ILE A 191 28.09 13.56 -1.63
C ILE A 191 28.64 13.29 -0.23
N GLY A 192 29.02 12.04 0.07
CA GLY A 192 29.62 11.66 1.35
C GLY A 192 30.90 12.44 1.67
N ARG A 193 31.75 12.70 0.66
CA ARG A 193 32.96 13.53 0.83
C ARG A 193 32.67 15.00 1.19
N LYS A 194 31.51 15.51 0.83
CA LYS A 194 31.09 16.90 1.15
C LYS A 194 30.46 17.02 2.53
N GLY A 195 30.18 15.90 3.18
CA GLY A 195 29.51 15.81 4.46
C GLY A 195 28.00 15.61 4.34
N VAL A 196 27.50 14.60 5.01
CA VAL A 196 26.08 14.26 5.07
C VAL A 196 25.60 14.32 6.52
N LEU A 197 24.57 15.13 6.74
CA LEU A 197 24.01 15.32 8.07
C LEU A 197 23.24 14.07 8.52
N ALA A 198 22.35 13.53 7.68
CA ALA A 198 21.65 12.29 7.99
C ALA A 198 21.44 11.43 6.75
N LEU A 199 21.37 10.12 6.96
CA LEU A 199 20.98 9.13 5.96
C LEU A 199 19.64 8.52 6.38
N MET A 200 18.61 8.69 5.54
CA MET A 200 17.34 7.98 5.59
C MET A 200 17.43 6.82 4.60
N CYS A 201 17.47 5.60 5.11
CA CYS A 201 17.82 4.43 4.31
C CYS A 201 16.75 3.34 4.43
N ASP A 202 16.38 2.74 3.30
CA ASP A 202 15.47 1.60 3.18
C ASP A 202 15.88 0.45 4.10
N SER A 203 14.94 -0.07 4.89
CA SER A 203 15.16 -1.11 5.89
C SER A 203 14.51 -2.45 5.55
N THR A 204 13.77 -2.56 4.47
CA THR A 204 12.89 -3.70 4.17
C THR A 204 13.60 -5.05 4.25
N ASN A 205 14.82 -5.16 3.77
CA ASN A 205 15.63 -6.38 3.82
C ASN A 205 16.81 -6.30 4.80
N ALA A 206 16.81 -5.40 5.77
CA ALA A 206 17.89 -5.25 6.74
C ALA A 206 18.16 -6.50 7.60
N GLU A 207 17.19 -7.42 7.69
CA GLU A 207 17.37 -8.71 8.37
C GLU A 207 18.07 -9.76 7.51
N ARG A 208 18.14 -9.56 6.17
CA ARG A 208 18.69 -10.54 5.23
C ARG A 208 20.19 -10.33 5.04
N PRO A 209 21.02 -11.36 5.27
CA PRO A 209 22.47 -11.28 5.04
C PRO A 209 22.79 -11.26 3.54
N GLY A 210 23.98 -10.75 3.20
CA GLY A 210 24.51 -10.77 1.85
C GLY A 210 23.97 -9.65 0.96
N PHE A 211 23.81 -9.96 -0.32
CA PHE A 211 23.40 -9.05 -1.39
C PHE A 211 22.12 -9.53 -2.06
N THR A 212 21.33 -8.61 -2.56
CA THR A 212 20.19 -8.91 -3.43
C THR A 212 20.68 -9.28 -4.83
N ALA A 213 20.16 -10.37 -5.39
CA ALA A 213 20.53 -10.79 -6.74
C ALA A 213 20.08 -9.78 -7.81
N SER A 214 20.79 -9.77 -8.95
CA SER A 214 20.39 -8.96 -10.10
C SER A 214 19.05 -9.44 -10.68
N GLU A 215 18.22 -8.50 -11.10
CA GLU A 215 16.95 -8.77 -11.79
C GLU A 215 17.16 -9.63 -13.06
N ARG A 216 18.29 -9.48 -13.71
CA ARG A 216 18.67 -10.27 -14.91
C ARG A 216 18.74 -11.79 -14.65
N THR A 217 18.93 -12.23 -13.41
CA THR A 217 18.97 -13.67 -13.09
C THR A 217 17.63 -14.36 -13.34
N VAL A 218 16.51 -13.64 -13.16
CA VAL A 218 15.16 -14.17 -13.40
C VAL A 218 14.92 -14.49 -14.88
N GLY A 219 15.54 -13.73 -15.78
CA GLY A 219 15.44 -14.01 -17.22
C GLY A 219 15.99 -15.40 -17.60
N LYS A 220 17.08 -15.84 -16.94
CA LYS A 220 17.62 -17.20 -17.13
C LYS A 220 16.67 -18.27 -16.60
N THR A 221 16.03 -18.01 -15.46
CA THR A 221 15.01 -18.90 -14.92
C THR A 221 13.82 -19.02 -15.89
N PHE A 222 13.36 -17.91 -16.47
CA PHE A 222 12.30 -17.97 -17.49
C PHE A 222 12.72 -18.78 -18.72
N ASP A 223 13.94 -18.64 -19.21
CA ASP A 223 14.44 -19.44 -20.35
C ASP A 223 14.35 -20.94 -20.04
N THR A 224 14.75 -21.38 -18.84
CA THR A 224 14.64 -22.78 -18.40
C THR A 224 13.19 -23.21 -18.29
N LEU A 225 12.34 -22.43 -17.62
CA LEU A 225 10.93 -22.76 -17.43
C LEU A 225 10.16 -22.84 -18.75
N PHE A 226 10.45 -21.98 -19.72
CA PHE A 226 9.80 -22.00 -21.02
C PHE A 226 10.24 -23.22 -21.86
N GLU A 227 11.49 -23.68 -21.71
CA GLU A 227 11.96 -24.92 -22.34
C GLU A 227 11.32 -26.15 -21.72
N ASP A 228 11.26 -26.24 -20.39
CA ASP A 228 10.67 -27.36 -19.66
C ASP A 228 9.16 -27.49 -19.94
N HIS A 229 8.46 -26.35 -20.14
CA HIS A 229 7.02 -26.27 -20.36
C HIS A 229 6.66 -25.84 -21.80
N LYS A 230 7.47 -26.27 -22.78
CA LYS A 230 7.28 -25.86 -24.19
C LYS A 230 5.97 -26.29 -24.84
N LYS A 231 5.26 -27.27 -24.30
CA LYS A 231 3.95 -27.72 -24.78
C LYS A 231 2.77 -27.09 -24.05
N SER A 232 3.02 -26.36 -22.96
CA SER A 232 1.99 -25.76 -22.12
C SER A 232 1.69 -24.32 -22.55
N ARG A 233 0.47 -23.88 -22.35
CA ARG A 233 0.14 -22.46 -22.28
C ARG A 233 0.68 -21.92 -20.96
N ILE A 234 1.37 -20.78 -21.01
CA ILE A 234 2.07 -20.24 -19.85
C ILE A 234 1.38 -18.95 -19.37
N PHE A 235 1.05 -18.91 -18.09
CA PHE A 235 0.59 -17.72 -17.38
C PHE A 235 1.70 -17.23 -16.44
N VAL A 236 2.02 -15.94 -16.48
CA VAL A 236 3.01 -15.37 -15.56
C VAL A 236 2.34 -14.24 -14.78
N ALA A 237 2.18 -14.46 -13.47
CA ALA A 237 1.64 -13.47 -12.55
C ALA A 237 2.79 -12.67 -11.92
N THR A 238 2.76 -11.35 -12.07
CA THR A 238 3.79 -10.46 -11.55
C THR A 238 3.20 -9.10 -11.17
N PHE A 239 3.99 -8.26 -10.50
CA PHE A 239 3.63 -6.87 -10.26
C PHE A 239 3.59 -6.07 -11.55
N ALA A 240 2.54 -5.28 -11.74
CA ALA A 240 2.37 -4.44 -12.91
C ALA A 240 3.49 -3.40 -13.06
N SER A 241 4.02 -2.91 -11.96
CA SER A 241 5.10 -1.92 -11.90
C SER A 241 6.48 -2.47 -12.24
N ASN A 242 6.68 -3.80 -12.18
CA ASN A 242 7.97 -4.41 -12.51
C ASN A 242 8.17 -4.55 -14.03
N VAL A 243 8.44 -3.42 -14.66
CA VAL A 243 8.62 -3.32 -16.12
C VAL A 243 9.79 -4.18 -16.62
N ASP A 244 10.88 -4.27 -15.84
CA ASP A 244 12.03 -5.11 -16.15
C ASP A 244 11.66 -6.61 -16.21
N ARG A 245 10.82 -7.07 -15.30
CA ARG A 245 10.30 -8.43 -15.28
C ARG A 245 9.43 -8.72 -16.50
N VAL A 246 8.53 -7.79 -16.82
CA VAL A 246 7.69 -7.88 -18.01
C VAL A 246 8.54 -7.91 -19.28
N GLN A 247 9.59 -7.07 -19.37
CA GLN A 247 10.53 -7.09 -20.51
C GLN A 247 11.20 -8.46 -20.67
N GLN A 248 11.63 -9.07 -19.56
CA GLN A 248 12.29 -10.38 -19.61
C GLN A 248 11.31 -11.48 -20.05
N ILE A 249 10.06 -11.46 -19.57
CA ILE A 249 9.02 -12.40 -20.01
C ILE A 249 8.75 -12.25 -21.50
N ILE A 250 8.62 -11.02 -22.02
CA ILE A 250 8.40 -10.75 -23.45
C ILE A 250 9.60 -11.24 -24.29
N ASN A 251 10.82 -10.98 -23.85
CA ASN A 251 12.02 -11.43 -24.53
C ASN A 251 12.11 -12.96 -24.62
N THR A 252 11.79 -13.65 -23.51
CA THR A 252 11.75 -15.10 -23.49
C THR A 252 10.63 -15.63 -24.38
N ALA A 253 9.42 -15.06 -24.31
CA ALA A 253 8.31 -15.45 -25.19
C ALA A 253 8.67 -15.30 -26.68
N TYR A 254 9.30 -14.19 -27.06
CA TYR A 254 9.79 -13.97 -28.42
C TYR A 254 10.82 -15.00 -28.84
N LYS A 255 11.80 -15.32 -27.98
CA LYS A 255 12.83 -16.33 -28.22
C LYS A 255 12.25 -17.70 -28.51
N PHE A 256 11.15 -18.07 -27.83
CA PHE A 256 10.44 -19.33 -28.02
C PHE A 256 9.30 -19.27 -29.05
N GLY A 257 9.20 -18.17 -29.85
CA GLY A 257 8.19 -18.01 -30.90
C GLY A 257 6.77 -17.90 -30.39
N ARG A 258 6.58 -17.50 -29.12
CA ARG A 258 5.27 -17.39 -28.47
C ARG A 258 4.65 -16.01 -28.63
N LYS A 259 3.34 -15.94 -28.53
CA LYS A 259 2.55 -14.70 -28.51
C LYS A 259 2.20 -14.32 -27.08
N VAL A 260 2.27 -13.05 -26.77
CA VAL A 260 2.04 -12.51 -25.44
C VAL A 260 0.72 -11.75 -25.41
N VAL A 261 -0.08 -12.01 -24.40
CA VAL A 261 -1.25 -11.22 -24.02
C VAL A 261 -1.02 -10.65 -22.65
N VAL A 262 -1.47 -9.43 -22.41
CA VAL A 262 -1.40 -8.75 -21.11
C VAL A 262 -2.80 -8.60 -20.53
N GLU A 263 -3.00 -9.08 -19.31
CA GLU A 263 -4.27 -9.03 -18.61
C GLU A 263 -4.17 -8.34 -17.24
N GLY A 264 -5.17 -7.51 -16.97
CA GLY A 264 -5.26 -6.65 -15.80
C GLY A 264 -5.08 -5.17 -16.17
N ARG A 265 -6.04 -4.33 -15.76
CA ARG A 265 -6.10 -2.91 -16.15
C ARG A 265 -4.79 -2.16 -15.82
N SER A 266 -4.30 -2.32 -14.59
CA SER A 266 -3.06 -1.67 -14.16
C SER A 266 -1.85 -2.12 -14.99
N MET A 267 -1.76 -3.42 -15.30
CA MET A 267 -0.69 -3.99 -16.12
C MET A 267 -0.69 -3.38 -17.53
N VAL A 268 -1.85 -3.34 -18.18
CA VAL A 268 -2.00 -2.74 -19.52
C VAL A 268 -1.58 -1.27 -19.50
N ASN A 269 -2.12 -0.47 -18.57
CA ASN A 269 -1.81 0.96 -18.48
C ASN A 269 -0.31 1.23 -18.24
N ILE A 270 0.34 0.46 -17.39
CA ILE A 270 1.77 0.64 -17.09
C ILE A 270 2.64 0.22 -18.28
N ILE A 271 2.33 -0.90 -18.94
CA ILE A 271 3.09 -1.36 -20.12
C ILE A 271 2.94 -0.37 -21.27
N GLU A 272 1.74 0.13 -21.56
CA GLU A 272 1.53 1.18 -22.56
C GLU A 272 2.33 2.45 -22.23
N THR A 273 2.31 2.87 -20.98
CA THR A 273 3.09 4.03 -20.53
C THR A 273 4.59 3.78 -20.69
N ALA A 274 5.09 2.62 -20.26
CA ALA A 274 6.50 2.25 -20.38
C ALA A 274 6.94 2.16 -21.85
N GLN A 275 6.10 1.63 -22.73
CA GLN A 275 6.35 1.55 -24.17
C GLN A 275 6.43 2.95 -24.80
N ASN A 276 5.46 3.82 -24.52
CA ASN A 276 5.42 5.20 -25.03
C ASN A 276 6.65 6.03 -24.55
N LEU A 277 7.16 5.70 -23.38
CA LEU A 277 8.34 6.33 -22.80
C LEU A 277 9.66 5.65 -23.21
N GLY A 278 9.62 4.54 -23.96
CA GLY A 278 10.80 3.79 -24.38
C GLY A 278 11.52 3.05 -23.25
N CYS A 279 10.80 2.75 -22.15
CA CYS A 279 11.31 1.96 -21.03
C CYS A 279 11.13 0.44 -21.23
N ILE A 280 10.38 0.04 -22.25
CA ILE A 280 10.18 -1.35 -22.65
C ILE A 280 10.23 -1.43 -24.18
N SER A 281 10.83 -2.50 -24.72
CA SER A 281 10.90 -2.78 -26.14
C SER A 281 10.15 -4.07 -26.45
N ILE A 282 9.12 -3.98 -27.29
CA ILE A 282 8.27 -5.13 -27.64
C ILE A 282 8.57 -5.49 -29.09
N PRO A 283 9.14 -6.68 -29.38
CA PRO A 283 9.39 -7.12 -30.75
C PRO A 283 8.07 -7.21 -31.53
N GLU A 284 8.14 -6.91 -32.83
CA GLU A 284 6.96 -6.93 -33.70
C GLU A 284 6.23 -8.28 -33.64
N ASN A 285 4.91 -8.23 -33.70
CA ASN A 285 4.03 -9.40 -33.68
C ASN A 285 4.17 -10.31 -32.44
N THR A 286 4.80 -9.85 -31.34
CA THR A 286 4.89 -10.61 -30.08
C THR A 286 3.70 -10.33 -29.17
N LEU A 287 3.40 -9.05 -28.93
CA LEU A 287 2.23 -8.64 -28.15
C LEU A 287 0.98 -8.63 -29.06
N ILE A 288 -0.07 -9.33 -28.64
CA ILE A 288 -1.32 -9.45 -29.38
C ILE A 288 -2.53 -9.13 -28.51
N ASP A 289 -3.63 -8.76 -29.14
CA ASP A 289 -4.91 -8.63 -28.43
C ASP A 289 -5.42 -10.00 -27.98
N ILE A 290 -6.07 -10.04 -26.82
CA ILE A 290 -6.62 -11.26 -26.22
C ILE A 290 -7.62 -11.98 -27.16
N ASP A 291 -8.39 -11.24 -27.97
CA ASP A 291 -9.34 -11.82 -28.89
C ASP A 291 -8.69 -12.58 -30.07
N LYS A 292 -7.40 -12.31 -30.30
CA LYS A 292 -6.58 -13.03 -31.29
C LYS A 292 -5.92 -14.28 -30.72
N LEU A 293 -5.91 -14.47 -29.41
CA LEU A 293 -5.22 -15.57 -28.74
C LEU A 293 -5.70 -16.95 -29.26
N LYS A 294 -7.00 -17.10 -29.50
CA LYS A 294 -7.62 -18.30 -30.04
C LYS A 294 -7.07 -18.76 -31.41
N ASN A 295 -6.35 -17.90 -32.13
CA ASN A 295 -5.75 -18.22 -33.42
C ASN A 295 -4.39 -18.91 -33.30
N TYR A 296 -3.89 -19.08 -32.07
CA TYR A 296 -2.59 -19.70 -31.76
C TYR A 296 -2.81 -20.93 -30.88
N PRO A 297 -2.08 -22.03 -31.09
CA PRO A 297 -2.12 -23.19 -30.21
C PRO A 297 -1.58 -22.86 -28.82
N ASP A 298 -1.97 -23.62 -27.80
CA ASP A 298 -1.66 -23.34 -26.39
C ASP A 298 -0.14 -23.21 -26.14
N GLU A 299 0.68 -24.02 -26.79
CA GLU A 299 2.14 -23.96 -26.71
C GLU A 299 2.75 -22.65 -27.25
N GLN A 300 1.99 -21.85 -27.96
CA GLN A 300 2.41 -20.53 -28.44
C GLN A 300 1.82 -19.39 -27.62
N GLN A 301 1.11 -19.67 -26.54
CA GLN A 301 0.44 -18.63 -25.76
C GLN A 301 1.18 -18.33 -24.45
N VAL A 302 1.37 -17.03 -24.16
CA VAL A 302 1.86 -16.53 -22.90
C VAL A 302 0.92 -15.42 -22.42
N ILE A 303 0.45 -15.52 -21.20
CA ILE A 303 -0.41 -14.52 -20.58
C ILE A 303 0.32 -13.89 -19.39
N ILE A 304 0.65 -12.60 -19.49
CA ILE A 304 1.17 -11.82 -18.36
C ILE A 304 -0.02 -11.21 -17.62
N THR A 305 -0.10 -11.43 -16.31
CA THR A 305 -1.31 -11.08 -15.56
C THR A 305 -0.98 -10.47 -14.18
N THR A 306 -1.92 -9.66 -13.68
CA THR A 306 -1.96 -9.23 -12.27
C THR A 306 -2.58 -10.31 -11.38
N GLY A 307 -2.47 -10.14 -10.05
CA GLY A 307 -3.06 -11.04 -9.06
C GLY A 307 -2.05 -11.97 -8.41
N SER A 308 -0.78 -11.64 -8.51
CA SER A 308 0.30 -12.39 -7.86
C SER A 308 0.27 -12.27 -6.33
N GLN A 309 -0.53 -11.34 -5.77
CA GLN A 309 -0.74 -11.16 -4.33
C GLN A 309 -2.06 -11.76 -3.82
N GLY A 310 -2.79 -12.48 -4.67
CA GLY A 310 -4.03 -13.15 -4.31
C GLY A 310 -5.24 -12.24 -4.16
N GLU A 311 -5.17 -11.01 -4.66
CA GLU A 311 -6.27 -10.05 -4.66
C GLU A 311 -7.49 -10.62 -5.39
N SER A 312 -8.65 -10.64 -4.74
CA SER A 312 -9.85 -11.35 -5.23
C SER A 312 -10.35 -10.84 -6.58
N MET A 313 -10.19 -9.55 -6.84
CA MET A 313 -10.64 -8.90 -8.08
C MET A 313 -9.57 -8.87 -9.18
N ALA A 314 -8.35 -9.31 -8.91
CA ALA A 314 -7.28 -9.35 -9.90
C ALA A 314 -7.53 -10.40 -11.01
N ALA A 315 -6.87 -10.24 -12.15
CA ALA A 315 -7.13 -11.07 -13.31
C ALA A 315 -6.85 -12.56 -13.03
N LEU A 316 -5.73 -12.91 -12.39
CA LEU A 316 -5.40 -14.30 -12.06
C LEU A 316 -6.44 -14.95 -11.12
N SER A 317 -6.85 -14.24 -10.06
CA SER A 317 -7.86 -14.75 -9.11
C SER A 317 -9.21 -15.02 -9.80
N ARG A 318 -9.61 -14.14 -10.74
CA ARG A 318 -10.81 -14.33 -11.55
C ARG A 318 -10.69 -15.51 -12.53
N MET A 319 -9.49 -15.77 -13.10
CA MET A 319 -9.23 -16.94 -13.92
C MET A 319 -9.25 -18.21 -13.08
N ALA A 320 -8.67 -18.19 -11.88
CA ALA A 320 -8.66 -19.31 -10.94
C ALA A 320 -10.08 -19.68 -10.49
N SER A 321 -10.96 -18.70 -10.26
CA SER A 321 -12.35 -18.92 -9.83
C SER A 321 -13.37 -19.04 -10.98
N ASN A 322 -12.95 -19.10 -12.25
CA ASN A 322 -13.80 -19.11 -13.46
C ASN A 322 -14.68 -17.85 -13.64
N MET A 323 -14.30 -16.74 -13.03
CA MET A 323 -15.00 -15.46 -13.17
C MET A 323 -14.42 -14.55 -14.27
N HIS A 324 -13.32 -14.97 -14.90
CA HIS A 324 -12.74 -14.21 -16.01
C HIS A 324 -13.50 -14.49 -17.31
N LYS A 325 -13.88 -13.41 -18.03
CA LYS A 325 -14.79 -13.50 -19.18
C LYS A 325 -14.19 -14.20 -20.42
N LYS A 326 -12.86 -14.13 -20.59
CA LYS A 326 -12.20 -14.57 -21.84
C LYS A 326 -11.19 -15.69 -21.62
N LEU A 327 -10.69 -15.89 -20.40
CA LEU A 327 -9.65 -16.86 -20.10
C LEU A 327 -10.05 -17.76 -18.92
N THR A 328 -9.75 -19.04 -19.06
CA THR A 328 -9.86 -20.06 -18.02
C THR A 328 -8.52 -20.75 -17.88
N ILE A 329 -8.18 -21.21 -16.68
CA ILE A 329 -6.99 -22.01 -16.40
C ILE A 329 -7.43 -23.42 -16.04
N GLY A 330 -6.71 -24.43 -16.55
CA GLY A 330 -7.02 -25.84 -16.34
C GLY A 330 -5.83 -26.75 -16.52
N ALA A 331 -6.12 -28.05 -16.69
CA ALA A 331 -5.11 -29.06 -16.92
C ALA A 331 -4.31 -28.78 -18.20
N GLY A 332 -2.98 -28.90 -18.12
CA GLY A 332 -2.07 -28.59 -19.23
C GLY A 332 -1.54 -27.16 -19.25
N ASP A 333 -2.11 -26.25 -18.44
CA ASP A 333 -1.59 -24.90 -18.26
C ASP A 333 -0.49 -24.85 -17.21
N THR A 334 0.50 -23.99 -17.41
CA THR A 334 1.54 -23.68 -16.42
C THR A 334 1.35 -22.26 -15.91
N VAL A 335 1.30 -22.10 -14.59
CA VAL A 335 1.14 -20.79 -13.93
C VAL A 335 2.39 -20.48 -13.11
N ILE A 336 3.09 -19.42 -13.48
CA ILE A 336 4.33 -18.96 -12.82
C ILE A 336 4.00 -17.74 -11.97
N PHE A 337 4.21 -17.83 -10.66
CA PHE A 337 4.17 -16.69 -9.75
C PHE A 337 5.54 -16.05 -9.71
N SER A 338 5.69 -14.90 -10.36
CA SER A 338 6.95 -14.17 -10.42
C SER A 338 6.94 -12.96 -9.47
N SER A 339 6.54 -13.21 -8.24
CA SER A 339 6.55 -12.29 -7.10
C SER A 339 6.58 -13.09 -5.79
N SER A 340 7.10 -12.49 -4.72
CA SER A 340 6.91 -13.01 -3.36
C SER A 340 5.67 -12.37 -2.74
N PRO A 341 4.92 -13.07 -1.88
CA PRO A 341 3.84 -12.46 -1.12
C PRO A 341 4.36 -11.27 -0.30
N ILE A 342 3.65 -10.16 -0.35
CA ILE A 342 3.83 -9.06 0.59
C ILE A 342 3.39 -9.57 1.97
N PRO A 343 4.07 -9.19 3.08
CA PRO A 343 3.65 -9.58 4.41
C PRO A 343 2.16 -9.32 4.65
N GLY A 344 1.42 -10.36 5.08
CA GLY A 344 -0.03 -10.34 5.24
C GLY A 344 -0.83 -11.00 4.09
N ASN A 345 -0.26 -11.12 2.89
CA ASN A 345 -0.95 -11.70 1.72
C ASN A 345 -0.75 -13.21 1.54
N GLU A 346 0.02 -13.88 2.41
CA GLU A 346 0.40 -15.28 2.27
C GLU A 346 -0.81 -16.22 2.15
N LYS A 347 -1.85 -15.98 2.95
CA LYS A 347 -3.10 -16.77 2.92
C LYS A 347 -3.85 -16.61 1.61
N ALA A 348 -3.95 -15.37 1.10
CA ALA A 348 -4.63 -15.06 -0.15
C ALA A 348 -3.91 -15.70 -1.35
N VAL A 349 -2.59 -15.58 -1.41
CA VAL A 349 -1.76 -16.22 -2.45
C VAL A 349 -1.89 -17.73 -2.40
N THR A 350 -1.77 -18.34 -1.21
CA THR A 350 -1.91 -19.80 -1.03
C THR A 350 -3.28 -20.29 -1.47
N ARG A 351 -4.36 -19.54 -1.22
CA ARG A 351 -5.70 -19.88 -1.69
C ARG A 351 -5.75 -19.97 -3.22
N VAL A 352 -5.22 -18.97 -3.93
CA VAL A 352 -5.20 -18.95 -5.40
C VAL A 352 -4.36 -20.11 -5.93
N ILE A 353 -3.18 -20.39 -5.36
CA ILE A 353 -2.34 -21.54 -5.73
C ILE A 353 -3.14 -22.85 -5.59
N ASN A 354 -3.81 -23.05 -4.46
CA ASN A 354 -4.61 -24.25 -4.23
C ASN A 354 -5.78 -24.39 -5.22
N GLU A 355 -6.44 -23.29 -5.61
CA GLU A 355 -7.49 -23.29 -6.62
C GLU A 355 -6.96 -23.71 -8.00
N LEU A 356 -5.79 -23.21 -8.39
CA LEU A 356 -5.13 -23.55 -9.65
C LEU A 356 -4.72 -25.03 -9.69
N LEU A 357 -4.10 -25.53 -8.61
CA LEU A 357 -3.71 -26.94 -8.49
C LEU A 357 -4.93 -27.89 -8.55
N ARG A 358 -6.06 -27.54 -7.92
CA ARG A 358 -7.32 -28.33 -8.01
C ARG A 358 -7.86 -28.40 -9.44
N LYS A 359 -7.55 -27.43 -10.30
CA LYS A 359 -7.90 -27.43 -11.70
C LYS A 359 -6.94 -28.23 -12.59
N GLY A 360 -5.87 -28.77 -12.00
CA GLY A 360 -4.86 -29.54 -12.71
C GLY A 360 -3.81 -28.70 -13.42
N ALA A 361 -3.72 -27.41 -13.12
CA ALA A 361 -2.65 -26.56 -13.62
C ALA A 361 -1.34 -26.88 -12.90
N ASP A 362 -0.21 -26.77 -13.60
CA ASP A 362 1.11 -26.82 -13.01
C ASP A 362 1.47 -25.43 -12.45
N VAL A 363 1.82 -25.33 -11.16
CA VAL A 363 2.02 -24.04 -10.47
C VAL A 363 3.46 -23.93 -9.97
N ILE A 364 4.19 -22.93 -10.45
CA ILE A 364 5.58 -22.64 -10.13
C ILE A 364 5.66 -21.33 -9.35
N PHE A 365 6.24 -21.37 -8.16
CA PHE A 365 6.35 -20.20 -7.26
C PHE A 365 7.72 -20.09 -6.56
N GLN A 366 8.72 -20.84 -7.02
CA GLN A 366 10.09 -20.81 -6.51
C GLN A 366 11.03 -20.25 -7.56
N ASP A 367 12.08 -19.53 -7.11
CA ASP A 367 13.19 -19.00 -7.93
C ASP A 367 12.81 -18.08 -9.11
N THR A 368 11.57 -17.58 -9.10
CA THR A 368 11.00 -16.73 -10.14
C THR A 368 10.92 -15.25 -9.75
N HIS A 369 11.47 -14.91 -8.57
CA HIS A 369 11.44 -13.56 -8.02
C HIS A 369 12.76 -13.15 -7.39
N VAL A 370 13.10 -11.89 -7.57
CA VAL A 370 14.22 -11.20 -6.90
C VAL A 370 13.67 -9.94 -6.24
N SER A 371 14.06 -9.69 -4.99
CA SER A 371 13.66 -8.50 -4.25
C SER A 371 14.15 -7.22 -4.92
N GLY A 372 13.42 -6.12 -4.74
CA GLY A 372 13.85 -4.77 -5.11
C GLY A 372 14.65 -4.06 -4.02
N HIS A 373 14.76 -4.63 -2.82
CA HIS A 373 15.34 -3.98 -1.65
C HIS A 373 16.71 -4.54 -1.28
N ALA A 374 17.55 -3.65 -0.77
CA ALA A 374 18.93 -3.92 -0.36
C ALA A 374 19.01 -4.86 0.85
N CYS A 375 19.86 -5.88 0.77
CA CYS A 375 20.26 -6.70 1.90
C CYS A 375 21.39 -6.03 2.72
N GLN A 376 21.86 -6.67 3.79
CA GLN A 376 22.78 -6.09 4.76
C GLN A 376 24.06 -5.51 4.15
N GLU A 377 24.69 -6.22 3.20
CA GLU A 377 25.96 -5.75 2.63
C GLU A 377 25.78 -4.55 1.71
N GLU A 378 24.65 -4.43 1.04
CA GLU A 378 24.29 -3.27 0.21
C GLU A 378 23.98 -2.05 1.09
N ILE A 379 23.27 -2.25 2.20
CA ILE A 379 23.04 -1.20 3.21
C ILE A 379 24.39 -0.72 3.76
N LYS A 380 25.28 -1.61 4.17
CA LYS A 380 26.64 -1.27 4.65
C LYS A 380 27.44 -0.49 3.60
N LEU A 381 27.31 -0.87 2.34
CA LEU A 381 27.98 -0.16 1.23
C LEU A 381 27.53 1.30 1.17
N ILE A 382 26.22 1.56 1.19
CA ILE A 382 25.71 2.94 1.15
C ILE A 382 26.15 3.73 2.38
N TYR A 383 26.08 3.16 3.58
CA TYR A 383 26.59 3.83 4.79
C TYR A 383 28.08 4.16 4.66
N SER A 384 28.90 3.25 4.13
CA SER A 384 30.34 3.46 3.95
C SER A 384 30.68 4.55 2.93
N LEU A 385 29.85 4.71 1.88
CA LEU A 385 30.00 5.75 0.87
C LEU A 385 29.52 7.12 1.36
N VAL A 386 28.37 7.16 2.02
CA VAL A 386 27.69 8.39 2.46
C VAL A 386 28.30 8.94 3.76
N LYS A 387 28.71 8.08 4.69
CA LYS A 387 29.29 8.42 6.01
C LYS A 387 28.46 9.47 6.75
N PRO A 388 27.18 9.21 7.01
CA PRO A 388 26.30 10.19 7.64
C PRO A 388 26.66 10.41 9.10
N LYS A 389 26.37 11.62 9.62
CA LYS A 389 26.46 11.90 11.06
C LYS A 389 25.32 11.21 11.81
N TYR A 390 24.09 11.26 11.27
CA TYR A 390 22.90 10.65 11.85
C TYR A 390 22.35 9.56 10.94
N SER A 391 21.82 8.49 11.56
CA SER A 391 21.15 7.39 10.86
C SER A 391 19.66 7.40 11.19
N ILE A 392 18.83 7.31 10.16
CA ILE A 392 17.37 7.26 10.29
C ILE A 392 16.89 6.09 9.42
N PRO A 393 16.68 4.89 9.99
CA PRO A 393 16.05 3.78 9.30
C PRO A 393 14.64 4.16 8.84
N VAL A 394 14.30 3.88 7.58
CA VAL A 394 12.97 4.13 7.01
C VAL A 394 12.46 2.92 6.24
N HIS A 395 11.19 2.93 5.88
CA HIS A 395 10.55 1.90 5.05
C HIS A 395 10.62 0.50 5.66
N GLY A 396 9.64 0.14 6.49
CA GLY A 396 9.53 -1.18 7.12
C GLY A 396 8.85 -1.19 8.46
N GLU A 397 8.55 -2.39 8.92
CA GLU A 397 8.08 -2.64 10.29
C GLU A 397 9.19 -2.37 11.32
N TYR A 398 8.83 -2.24 12.57
CA TYR A 398 9.77 -1.95 13.67
C TYR A 398 10.97 -2.90 13.72
N LYS A 399 10.78 -4.19 13.40
CA LYS A 399 11.87 -5.17 13.35
C LYS A 399 12.92 -4.84 12.28
N HIS A 400 12.47 -4.37 11.09
CA HIS A 400 13.34 -3.98 9.99
C HIS A 400 14.16 -2.73 10.34
N LEU A 401 13.48 -1.70 10.92
CA LEU A 401 14.12 -0.47 11.39
C LEU A 401 15.18 -0.78 12.46
N THR A 402 14.87 -1.67 13.40
CA THR A 402 15.78 -2.12 14.44
C THR A 402 16.98 -2.89 13.88
N ALA A 403 16.75 -3.75 12.88
CA ALA A 403 17.84 -4.48 12.22
C ALA A 403 18.82 -3.52 11.54
N GLN A 404 18.32 -2.52 10.83
CA GLN A 404 19.17 -1.51 10.19
C GLN A 404 19.88 -0.62 11.22
N ALA A 405 19.25 -0.23 12.31
CA ALA A 405 19.90 0.51 13.40
C ALA A 405 21.11 -0.26 13.95
N LYS A 406 21.00 -1.60 14.07
CA LYS A 406 22.14 -2.46 14.45
C LYS A 406 23.25 -2.45 13.40
N ILE A 407 22.93 -2.43 12.11
CA ILE A 407 23.91 -2.29 11.03
C ILE A 407 24.63 -0.95 11.14
N ALA A 408 23.91 0.16 11.27
CA ALA A 408 24.49 1.48 11.44
C ALA A 408 25.44 1.56 12.65
N ASN A 409 25.03 0.99 13.78
CA ASN A 409 25.89 0.93 14.98
C ASN A 409 27.14 0.07 14.76
N SER A 410 27.03 -1.04 14.04
CA SER A 410 28.18 -1.90 13.71
C SER A 410 29.23 -1.22 12.82
N LEU A 411 28.82 -0.18 12.09
CA LEU A 411 29.67 0.65 11.24
C LEU A 411 30.25 1.87 11.98
N GLY A 412 30.04 1.98 13.28
CA GLY A 412 30.63 3.01 14.15
C GLY A 412 29.75 4.24 14.37
N ILE A 413 28.49 4.24 13.93
CA ILE A 413 27.56 5.31 14.31
C ILE A 413 27.11 5.07 15.76
N GLU A 414 27.34 6.03 16.62
CA GLU A 414 26.94 5.96 18.03
C GLU A 414 25.41 5.86 18.17
N LYS A 415 24.96 5.14 19.20
CA LYS A 415 23.52 4.87 19.39
C LYS A 415 22.69 6.15 19.52
N GLU A 416 23.26 7.18 20.12
CA GLU A 416 22.66 8.50 20.29
C GLU A 416 22.44 9.25 18.98
N ASN A 417 23.12 8.81 17.92
CA ASN A 417 23.02 9.35 16.56
C ASN A 417 22.16 8.47 15.63
N ILE A 418 21.49 7.45 16.18
CA ILE A 418 20.59 6.56 15.41
C ILE A 418 19.17 6.80 15.91
N PHE A 419 18.28 7.24 15.01
CA PHE A 419 16.90 7.59 15.33
C PHE A 419 15.94 6.62 14.67
N ILE A 420 15.37 5.69 15.43
CA ILE A 420 14.21 4.89 15.01
C ILE A 420 12.99 5.75 15.32
N LEU A 421 12.41 6.35 14.29
CA LEU A 421 11.27 7.24 14.43
C LEU A 421 9.96 6.44 14.27
N SER A 422 8.92 6.90 14.95
CA SER A 422 7.53 6.52 14.66
C SER A 422 6.86 7.58 13.78
N SER A 423 5.80 7.20 13.08
CA SER A 423 4.99 8.18 12.36
C SER A 423 4.48 9.26 13.31
N GLY A 424 4.58 10.52 12.90
CA GLY A 424 4.23 11.70 13.69
C GLY A 424 5.37 12.29 14.52
N ASP A 425 6.47 11.60 14.72
CA ASP A 425 7.62 12.16 15.44
C ASP A 425 8.22 13.36 14.67
N VAL A 426 8.63 14.38 15.41
CA VAL A 426 9.35 15.54 14.87
C VAL A 426 10.81 15.44 15.29
N LEU A 427 11.69 15.12 14.35
CA LEU A 427 13.14 15.13 14.58
C LEU A 427 13.70 16.48 14.12
N GLU A 428 14.17 17.31 15.07
CA GLU A 428 14.92 18.52 14.80
C GLU A 428 16.42 18.24 14.78
N LEU A 429 17.10 18.65 13.70
CA LEU A 429 18.54 18.44 13.57
C LEU A 429 19.25 19.60 12.87
N ASP A 430 20.53 19.76 13.24
CA ASP A 430 21.52 20.63 12.61
C ASP A 430 22.91 19.99 12.71
N GLU A 431 23.96 20.72 12.29
CA GLU A 431 25.34 20.22 12.38
C GLU A 431 25.78 19.88 13.81
N ASN A 432 25.15 20.44 14.84
CA ASN A 432 25.59 20.35 16.23
C ASN A 432 24.73 19.39 17.05
N SER A 433 23.46 19.23 16.71
CA SER A 433 22.51 18.49 17.53
C SER A 433 21.40 17.82 16.72
N ALA A 434 20.87 16.73 17.23
CA ALA A 434 19.63 16.12 16.80
C ALA A 434 18.81 15.73 18.03
N LYS A 435 17.49 16.01 18.00
CA LYS A 435 16.59 15.67 19.11
C LYS A 435 15.15 15.49 18.63
N LEU A 436 14.41 14.64 19.30
CA LEU A 436 12.95 14.60 19.19
C LEU A 436 12.36 15.84 19.86
N ALA A 437 11.60 16.63 19.09
CA ALA A 437 11.05 17.92 19.50
C ALA A 437 9.54 17.90 19.77
N GLY A 438 8.88 16.77 19.53
CA GLY A 438 7.44 16.60 19.74
C GLY A 438 6.82 15.65 18.74
N LYS A 439 5.50 15.74 18.62
CA LYS A 439 4.70 14.93 17.67
C LYS A 439 3.68 15.79 16.95
N VAL A 440 3.35 15.38 15.72
CA VAL A 440 2.24 15.94 14.95
C VAL A 440 1.13 14.89 14.82
N PRO A 441 -0.14 15.30 14.59
CA PRO A 441 -1.21 14.38 14.30
C PRO A 441 -0.92 13.57 13.04
N VAL A 442 -1.10 12.25 13.12
CA VAL A 442 -0.96 11.30 12.01
C VAL A 442 -1.97 10.19 12.17
N GLY A 443 -2.27 9.49 11.10
CA GLY A 443 -3.16 8.34 11.11
C GLY A 443 -3.47 7.84 9.72
N GLY A 444 -4.24 6.76 9.64
CA GLY A 444 -4.79 6.25 8.40
C GLY A 444 -6.21 6.78 8.17
N ILE A 445 -6.45 7.40 7.04
CA ILE A 445 -7.79 7.76 6.57
C ILE A 445 -8.30 6.63 5.67
N LEU A 446 -9.43 6.05 6.04
CA LEU A 446 -10.01 4.92 5.33
C LEU A 446 -10.74 5.38 4.07
N VAL A 447 -10.56 4.64 2.99
CA VAL A 447 -11.26 4.87 1.71
C VAL A 447 -12.12 3.64 1.41
N ASP A 448 -13.41 3.88 1.17
CA ASP A 448 -14.41 2.88 0.82
C ASP A 448 -15.21 3.39 -0.39
N GLY A 449 -14.98 2.83 -1.56
CA GLY A 449 -15.56 3.28 -2.82
C GLY A 449 -15.23 4.75 -3.10
N LEU A 450 -16.24 5.60 -3.09
CA LEU A 450 -16.10 7.05 -3.27
C LEU A 450 -15.94 7.82 -1.95
N GLY A 451 -16.17 7.18 -0.81
CA GLY A 451 -16.06 7.75 0.51
C GLY A 451 -14.60 7.85 0.97
N VAL A 452 -14.20 8.99 1.50
CA VAL A 452 -12.86 9.23 2.04
C VAL A 452 -13.01 9.78 3.45
N GLY A 453 -12.63 8.96 4.45
CA GLY A 453 -12.67 9.35 5.86
C GLY A 453 -14.07 9.36 6.50
N ASP A 454 -15.10 8.91 5.81
CA ASP A 454 -16.48 8.79 6.32
C ASP A 454 -16.73 7.46 7.07
N VAL A 455 -15.84 6.49 6.92
CA VAL A 455 -15.81 5.24 7.68
C VAL A 455 -14.87 5.37 8.86
N GLY A 456 -15.44 5.36 10.07
CA GLY A 456 -14.65 5.37 11.31
C GLY A 456 -14.73 4.04 12.08
N ASN A 457 -14.08 3.99 13.25
CA ASN A 457 -14.01 2.79 14.10
C ASN A 457 -15.37 2.21 14.47
N VAL A 458 -16.43 3.04 14.57
CA VAL A 458 -17.79 2.59 14.88
C VAL A 458 -18.33 1.74 13.72
N VAL A 459 -18.17 2.23 12.48
CA VAL A 459 -18.64 1.51 11.27
C VAL A 459 -17.87 0.21 11.08
N LEU A 460 -16.53 0.22 11.27
CA LEU A 460 -15.71 -1.00 11.18
C LEU A 460 -16.15 -2.03 12.22
N ARG A 461 -16.36 -1.62 13.47
CA ARG A 461 -16.84 -2.50 14.55
C ARG A 461 -18.21 -3.08 14.22
N ASP A 462 -19.10 -2.28 13.66
CA ASP A 462 -20.44 -2.75 13.27
C ASP A 462 -20.34 -3.75 12.11
N ARG A 463 -19.48 -3.50 11.10
CA ARG A 463 -19.22 -4.45 10.01
C ARG A 463 -18.63 -5.77 10.52
N GLN A 464 -17.68 -5.71 11.44
CA GLN A 464 -17.09 -6.88 12.07
C GLN A 464 -18.13 -7.68 12.84
N HIS A 465 -18.94 -7.02 13.68
CA HIS A 465 -20.00 -7.65 14.44
C HIS A 465 -21.04 -8.33 13.52
N LEU A 466 -21.44 -7.65 12.44
CA LEU A 466 -22.34 -8.23 11.43
C LEU A 466 -21.71 -9.44 10.72
N ALA A 467 -20.40 -9.42 10.45
CA ALA A 467 -19.69 -10.51 9.79
C ALA A 467 -19.50 -11.74 10.69
N GLU A 468 -19.28 -11.53 11.99
CA GLU A 468 -19.03 -12.61 12.96
C GLU A 468 -20.32 -13.28 13.47
N ASP A 469 -21.30 -12.48 13.89
CA ASP A 469 -22.48 -12.96 14.61
C ASP A 469 -23.82 -12.71 13.87
N GLY A 470 -23.81 -11.93 12.80
CA GLY A 470 -25.00 -11.60 12.02
C GLY A 470 -25.94 -10.59 12.69
N ILE A 471 -27.20 -10.52 12.23
CA ILE A 471 -28.21 -9.56 12.70
C ILE A 471 -29.55 -10.22 12.94
N LEU A 472 -30.21 -9.77 14.02
CA LEU A 472 -31.64 -10.01 14.33
C LEU A 472 -32.38 -8.67 14.24
N ILE A 473 -33.35 -8.58 13.34
CA ILE A 473 -34.23 -7.41 13.21
C ILE A 473 -35.56 -7.75 13.86
N VAL A 474 -35.99 -6.94 14.84
CA VAL A 474 -37.26 -7.10 15.52
C VAL A 474 -38.19 -5.99 15.07
N VAL A 475 -39.26 -6.34 14.38
CA VAL A 475 -40.26 -5.39 13.85
C VAL A 475 -41.52 -5.45 14.68
N MET A 476 -42.02 -4.31 15.15
CA MET A 476 -43.28 -4.20 15.88
C MET A 476 -44.02 -2.90 15.54
N SER A 477 -45.33 -2.94 15.62
CA SER A 477 -46.20 -1.78 15.39
C SER A 477 -46.99 -1.44 16.65
N LEU A 478 -47.04 -0.17 16.99
CA LEU A 478 -47.85 0.35 18.12
C LEU A 478 -48.99 1.17 17.59
N ASP A 479 -50.17 0.97 18.16
CA ASP A 479 -51.34 1.84 17.91
C ASP A 479 -51.07 3.24 18.46
N LYS A 480 -51.25 4.26 17.63
CA LYS A 480 -50.92 5.65 17.93
C LYS A 480 -51.74 6.23 19.10
N TYR A 481 -52.98 5.76 19.28
CA TYR A 481 -53.92 6.34 20.24
C TYR A 481 -53.88 5.59 21.57
N THR A 482 -53.74 4.28 21.55
CA THR A 482 -53.74 3.44 22.74
C THR A 482 -52.36 3.12 23.27
N GLY A 483 -51.30 3.26 22.43
CA GLY A 483 -49.96 2.82 22.76
C GLY A 483 -49.78 1.29 22.87
N GLN A 484 -50.82 0.53 22.50
CA GLN A 484 -50.84 -0.94 22.56
C GLN A 484 -50.13 -1.54 21.34
N LEU A 485 -49.62 -2.76 21.46
CA LEU A 485 -49.02 -3.51 20.36
C LEU A 485 -50.11 -3.87 19.32
N ALA A 486 -50.03 -3.29 18.13
CA ALA A 486 -50.98 -3.54 17.04
C ALA A 486 -50.55 -4.74 16.17
N ALA A 487 -49.23 -4.98 16.01
CA ALA A 487 -48.70 -6.14 15.29
C ALA A 487 -47.22 -6.41 15.68
N GLY A 488 -46.78 -7.66 15.53
CA GLY A 488 -45.47 -8.14 15.95
C GLY A 488 -45.42 -8.53 17.43
N PRO A 489 -44.22 -8.70 18.03
CA PRO A 489 -42.87 -8.54 17.40
C PRO A 489 -42.57 -9.67 16.42
N ASP A 490 -42.20 -9.33 15.21
CA ASP A 490 -41.66 -10.27 14.21
C ASP A 490 -40.15 -10.22 14.20
N ILE A 491 -39.47 -11.38 14.16
CA ILE A 491 -38.01 -11.45 14.19
C ILE A 491 -37.49 -11.99 12.87
N VAL A 492 -36.65 -11.20 12.21
CA VAL A 492 -35.96 -11.57 10.97
C VAL A 492 -34.45 -11.77 11.25
N SER A 493 -33.94 -12.94 10.90
CA SER A 493 -32.51 -13.29 11.04
C SER A 493 -31.76 -13.21 9.72
N ARG A 494 -30.54 -12.65 9.73
CA ARG A 494 -29.59 -12.72 8.62
C ARG A 494 -28.18 -12.93 9.16
N GLY A 495 -27.48 -13.93 8.60
CA GLY A 495 -26.10 -14.26 8.98
C GLY A 495 -25.91 -14.83 10.39
N PHE A 496 -26.97 -14.99 11.19
CA PHE A 496 -26.90 -15.53 12.54
C PHE A 496 -27.19 -17.03 12.59
N VAL A 497 -28.41 -17.45 12.20
CA VAL A 497 -28.84 -18.85 12.13
C VAL A 497 -29.58 -19.15 10.83
N TYR A 498 -29.56 -20.41 10.40
CA TYR A 498 -30.39 -20.86 9.30
C TYR A 498 -31.82 -21.07 9.78
N VAL A 499 -32.68 -20.13 9.44
CA VAL A 499 -34.05 -20.01 10.00
C VAL A 499 -34.85 -21.31 9.87
N LYS A 500 -34.75 -22.03 8.72
CA LYS A 500 -35.48 -23.28 8.49
C LYS A 500 -35.12 -24.45 9.42
N GLU A 501 -33.99 -24.38 10.11
CA GLU A 501 -33.52 -25.39 11.06
C GLU A 501 -33.50 -24.87 12.48
N SER A 502 -34.07 -23.68 12.71
CA SER A 502 -34.01 -22.95 13.99
C SER A 502 -35.37 -22.37 14.38
N ASP A 503 -36.47 -22.95 13.88
CA ASP A 503 -37.83 -22.45 14.11
C ASP A 503 -38.14 -22.35 15.61
N GLU A 504 -37.83 -23.37 16.42
CA GLU A 504 -38.01 -23.36 17.87
C GLU A 504 -37.28 -22.21 18.57
N LEU A 505 -36.01 -21.95 18.17
CA LEU A 505 -35.23 -20.84 18.71
C LEU A 505 -35.85 -19.48 18.38
N MET A 506 -36.40 -19.33 17.18
CA MET A 506 -37.01 -18.08 16.72
C MET A 506 -38.37 -17.84 17.35
N GLU A 507 -39.20 -18.90 17.54
CA GLU A 507 -40.46 -18.84 18.23
C GLU A 507 -40.30 -18.50 19.72
N GLU A 508 -39.34 -19.15 20.42
CA GLU A 508 -39.01 -18.81 21.80
C GLU A 508 -38.52 -17.35 21.92
N ALA A 509 -37.66 -16.92 21.01
CA ALA A 509 -37.14 -15.56 20.97
C ALA A 509 -38.28 -14.52 20.81
N GLN A 510 -39.22 -14.80 19.90
CA GLN A 510 -40.38 -13.95 19.65
C GLN A 510 -41.27 -13.88 20.90
N GLY A 511 -41.58 -15.02 21.55
CA GLY A 511 -42.37 -15.07 22.75
C GLY A 511 -41.77 -14.29 23.94
N ILE A 512 -40.43 -14.35 24.09
CA ILE A 512 -39.71 -13.61 25.15
C ILE A 512 -39.79 -12.09 24.90
N VAL A 513 -39.62 -11.65 23.66
CA VAL A 513 -39.74 -10.22 23.31
C VAL A 513 -41.18 -9.75 23.50
N ASP A 514 -42.16 -10.53 23.04
CA ASP A 514 -43.59 -10.21 23.18
C ASP A 514 -43.98 -10.02 24.66
N ALA A 515 -43.61 -10.98 25.51
CA ALA A 515 -43.88 -10.89 26.95
C ALA A 515 -43.21 -9.66 27.59
N ALA A 516 -41.98 -9.32 27.20
CA ALA A 516 -41.28 -8.19 27.77
C ALA A 516 -41.87 -6.85 27.32
N ILE A 517 -42.28 -6.73 26.06
CA ILE A 517 -42.89 -5.51 25.50
C ILE A 517 -44.28 -5.29 26.07
N ASN A 518 -45.15 -6.31 26.09
CA ASN A 518 -46.48 -6.22 26.70
C ASN A 518 -46.40 -5.87 28.19
N GLY A 519 -45.42 -6.45 28.92
CA GLY A 519 -45.20 -6.11 30.33
C GLY A 519 -44.72 -4.67 30.59
N LEU A 520 -44.15 -3.97 29.63
CA LEU A 520 -43.84 -2.53 29.68
C LEU A 520 -45.10 -1.70 29.39
N ILE A 521 -45.84 -2.07 28.35
CA ILE A 521 -47.06 -1.39 27.91
C ILE A 521 -48.12 -1.45 29.03
N ASP A 522 -48.32 -2.59 29.69
CA ASP A 522 -49.24 -2.76 30.81
C ASP A 522 -48.92 -1.86 32.02
N ARG A 523 -47.65 -1.49 32.16
CA ARG A 523 -47.18 -0.51 33.15
C ARG A 523 -47.28 0.94 32.69
N GLY A 524 -47.89 1.18 31.53
CA GLY A 524 -48.01 2.51 30.92
C GLY A 524 -46.73 3.08 30.33
N ILE A 525 -45.73 2.23 30.01
CA ILE A 525 -44.45 2.63 29.42
C ILE A 525 -44.50 2.38 27.91
N SER A 526 -44.72 3.42 27.12
CA SER A 526 -44.74 3.39 25.66
C SER A 526 -43.57 4.17 25.03
N ASP A 527 -42.58 4.60 25.84
CA ASP A 527 -41.37 5.27 25.35
C ASP A 527 -40.55 4.36 24.46
N TRP A 528 -40.31 4.81 23.21
CA TRP A 528 -39.60 4.03 22.18
C TRP A 528 -38.19 3.67 22.58
N GLY A 529 -37.49 4.56 23.27
CA GLY A 529 -36.12 4.32 23.74
C GLY A 529 -36.09 3.15 24.72
N LYS A 530 -37.06 3.13 25.66
CA LYS A 530 -37.19 2.06 26.65
C LYS A 530 -37.60 0.73 26.01
N LEU A 531 -38.54 0.75 25.08
CA LEU A 531 -38.97 -0.45 24.35
C LEU A 531 -37.82 -1.05 23.54
N LYS A 532 -37.08 -0.22 22.79
CA LYS A 532 -35.90 -0.66 22.02
C LYS A 532 -34.80 -1.24 22.90
N THR A 533 -34.51 -0.59 24.04
CA THR A 533 -33.48 -1.08 24.96
C THR A 533 -33.88 -2.41 25.57
N THR A 534 -35.14 -2.52 26.07
CA THR A 534 -35.63 -3.77 26.65
C THR A 534 -35.64 -4.91 25.64
N THR A 535 -36.04 -4.66 24.38
CA THR A 535 -35.95 -5.65 23.30
C THR A 535 -34.52 -6.15 23.10
N LYS A 536 -33.57 -5.23 23.04
CA LYS A 536 -32.13 -5.59 22.89
C LYS A 536 -31.66 -6.46 24.07
N ASP A 537 -31.98 -6.05 25.30
CA ASP A 537 -31.49 -6.71 26.51
C ASP A 537 -32.05 -8.13 26.63
N VAL A 538 -33.37 -8.28 26.55
CA VAL A 538 -34.02 -9.60 26.76
C VAL A 538 -33.69 -10.59 25.63
N LEU A 539 -33.68 -10.11 24.38
CA LEU A 539 -33.33 -10.95 23.23
C LEU A 539 -31.83 -11.30 23.23
N GLY A 540 -30.97 -10.32 23.55
CA GLY A 540 -29.54 -10.55 23.67
C GLY A 540 -29.17 -11.57 24.74
N ASP A 541 -29.77 -11.47 25.92
CA ASP A 541 -29.56 -12.41 27.01
C ASP A 541 -30.06 -13.82 26.66
N TYR A 542 -31.20 -13.93 26.02
CA TYR A 542 -31.77 -15.19 25.59
C TYR A 542 -30.86 -15.87 24.55
N VAL A 543 -30.52 -15.14 23.48
CA VAL A 543 -29.68 -15.66 22.38
C VAL A 543 -28.29 -16.07 22.90
N TRP A 544 -27.68 -15.26 23.77
CA TRP A 544 -26.42 -15.61 24.41
C TRP A 544 -26.52 -16.89 25.26
N LYS A 545 -27.56 -17.06 26.03
CA LYS A 545 -27.75 -18.28 26.84
C LYS A 545 -27.85 -19.52 25.97
N LYS A 546 -28.61 -19.44 24.86
CA LYS A 546 -28.86 -20.57 23.96
C LYS A 546 -27.70 -20.88 23.03
N THR A 547 -27.03 -19.86 22.47
CA THR A 547 -26.10 -20.03 21.36
C THR A 547 -24.65 -19.63 21.65
N LYS A 548 -24.39 -18.87 22.72
CA LYS A 548 -23.10 -18.21 23.03
C LYS A 548 -22.63 -17.24 21.93
N ARG A 549 -23.57 -16.75 21.10
CA ARG A 549 -23.33 -15.72 20.08
C ARG A 549 -24.08 -14.43 20.48
N ARG A 550 -23.61 -13.31 19.93
CA ARG A 550 -24.15 -11.98 20.20
C ARG A 550 -24.48 -11.24 18.91
N PRO A 551 -25.52 -11.66 18.14
CA PRO A 551 -25.86 -10.96 16.90
C PRO A 551 -26.25 -9.51 17.19
N MET A 552 -26.08 -8.66 16.20
CA MET A 552 -26.57 -7.28 16.25
C MET A 552 -28.11 -7.32 16.34
N ILE A 553 -28.71 -6.68 17.35
CA ILE A 553 -30.16 -6.62 17.50
C ILE A 553 -30.64 -5.21 17.11
N LEU A 554 -31.53 -5.16 16.11
CA LEU A 554 -32.09 -3.92 15.57
C LEU A 554 -33.61 -3.87 15.76
N PRO A 555 -34.13 -3.27 16.84
CA PRO A 555 -35.55 -3.04 17.03
C PRO A 555 -36.08 -1.92 16.14
N ILE A 556 -37.09 -2.21 15.34
CA ILE A 556 -37.83 -1.27 14.50
C ILE A 556 -39.24 -1.14 15.06
N ILE A 557 -39.61 0.06 15.46
CA ILE A 557 -40.94 0.38 15.97
C ILE A 557 -41.62 1.33 14.99
N MET A 558 -42.85 1.02 14.60
CA MET A 558 -43.69 1.84 13.73
C MET A 558 -44.97 2.24 14.48
N GLU A 559 -45.49 3.42 14.25
CA GLU A 559 -46.85 3.84 14.68
C GLU A 559 -47.83 3.57 13.55
N VAL A 560 -49.01 3.01 13.90
CA VAL A 560 -50.10 2.72 12.98
C VAL A 560 -51.42 3.25 13.53
#